data_f45c2181d3d311a25752cf2504a6f29f
#
_entry.id   f45c2181d3d311a25752cf2504a6f29f
#
_cell.length_a   1.000
_cell.length_b   1.000
_cell.length_c   1.000
_cell.angle_alpha   90.00
_cell.angle_beta   90.00
_cell.angle_gamma   90.00
#
_symmetry.space_group_name_H-M   'P 1'
#
loop_
_entity.id
_entity.type
_entity.pdbx_description
1 polymer ?
#
loop_
_entity_poly.entity_id
_entity_poly.type
_entity_poly.pdbx_seq_one_letter_code
_entity_poly.pdbx_strand_id
1 'polypeptide(L)'
;MYRLDVPHGLMFHRFHESGTKPRSQGSLTEIEFDSILKYVDINRILSPQEWIYRVKNNRLKTGDLCITFDDGLKGQYDVALQVLDKYDLKAFWFIFSSVFNRGVDKNEIYNIFITSFYPSFDEFFHNFIVKSSIPHELFDNSDYQKFYKLMIRMFPFYSDSDIKFRFIRNYALELVEYEGVMEELMHSA
;
A
#
# COMPACT_ATOMS: atom_id res chain seq x y z
N MET A 1 20.70 -8.54 -10.45
CA MET A 1 19.79 -8.35 -11.61
C MET A 1 18.52 -9.12 -11.32
N TYR A 2 17.40 -8.42 -11.22
CA TYR A 2 16.08 -9.01 -10.99
C TYR A 2 15.66 -9.87 -12.20
N ARG A 3 15.41 -11.14 -11.97
CA ARG A 3 14.93 -12.07 -13.01
C ARG A 3 13.68 -12.77 -12.51
N LEU A 4 12.54 -12.39 -13.06
CA LEU A 4 11.37 -13.26 -13.10
C LEU A 4 11.23 -13.83 -14.51
N ASP A 5 10.92 -15.10 -14.57
CA ASP A 5 10.79 -15.85 -15.83
C ASP A 5 9.42 -15.64 -16.50
N VAL A 6 8.60 -14.72 -15.97
CA VAL A 6 7.28 -14.38 -16.51
C VAL A 6 7.13 -12.87 -16.65
N PRO A 7 6.40 -12.40 -17.67
CA PRO A 7 6.02 -10.99 -17.76
C PRO A 7 5.11 -10.61 -16.58
N HIS A 8 5.33 -9.44 -15.97
CA HIS A 8 4.50 -9.01 -14.84
C HIS A 8 4.49 -7.49 -14.65
N GLY A 9 3.50 -6.99 -13.90
CA GLY A 9 3.41 -5.61 -13.47
C GLY A 9 4.19 -5.38 -12.18
N LEU A 10 4.87 -4.25 -12.12
CA LEU A 10 5.45 -3.69 -10.90
C LEU A 10 4.43 -2.73 -10.31
N MET A 11 3.83 -3.10 -9.19
CA MET A 11 2.76 -2.34 -8.55
C MET A 11 3.32 -1.45 -7.45
N PHE A 12 2.94 -0.18 -7.47
CA PHE A 12 3.31 0.80 -6.47
C PHE A 12 2.08 1.55 -5.98
N HIS A 13 2.09 1.94 -4.70
CA HIS A 13 0.99 2.68 -4.09
C HIS A 13 1.43 4.04 -3.58
N ARG A 14 2.42 4.08 -2.68
CA ARG A 14 2.69 5.26 -1.86
C ARG A 14 4.07 5.83 -2.09
N PHE A 15 4.10 7.16 -2.15
CA PHE A 15 5.32 7.94 -2.31
C PHE A 15 5.34 9.11 -1.33
N HIS A 16 6.52 9.56 -0.97
CA HIS A 16 6.76 10.75 -0.16
C HIS A 16 8.04 11.45 -0.62
N GLU A 17 8.12 12.75 -0.37
CA GLU A 17 9.31 13.53 -0.70
C GLU A 17 10.48 13.15 0.20
N SER A 18 11.69 13.12 -0.36
CA SER A 18 12.92 12.90 0.41
C SER A 18 13.04 13.89 1.55
N GLY A 19 13.41 13.39 2.73
CA GLY A 19 13.52 14.21 3.95
C GLY A 19 12.21 14.43 4.70
N THR A 20 11.07 13.97 4.17
CA THR A 20 9.79 13.96 4.90
C THR A 20 9.54 12.62 5.58
N LYS A 21 8.65 12.60 6.59
CA LYS A 21 8.23 11.36 7.22
C LYS A 21 7.50 10.46 6.21
N PRO A 22 7.82 9.15 6.14
CA PRO A 22 7.01 8.21 5.35
C PRO A 22 5.56 8.24 5.83
N ARG A 23 4.62 8.35 4.89
CA ARG A 23 3.18 8.39 5.22
C ARG A 23 2.55 7.00 5.30
N SER A 24 3.33 5.96 5.15
CA SER A 24 2.92 4.56 5.37
C SER A 24 4.10 3.62 5.19
N GLN A 25 3.95 2.40 5.67
CA GLN A 25 4.86 1.31 5.36
C GLN A 25 4.93 1.08 3.84
N GLY A 26 6.15 0.95 3.31
CA GLY A 26 6.38 0.75 1.87
C GLY A 26 6.23 2.00 1.00
N SER A 27 6.11 3.19 1.61
CA SER A 27 6.16 4.46 0.88
C SER A 27 7.58 4.72 0.39
N LEU A 28 7.73 5.10 -0.87
CA LEU A 28 9.02 5.30 -1.54
C LEU A 28 9.30 6.78 -1.76
N THR A 29 10.58 7.13 -1.67
CA THR A 29 11.10 8.40 -2.16
C THR A 29 11.39 8.33 -3.66
N GLU A 30 11.60 9.48 -4.30
CA GLU A 30 12.06 9.55 -5.69
C GLU A 30 13.37 8.80 -5.92
N ILE A 31 14.30 8.83 -4.93
CA ILE A 31 15.60 8.15 -5.02
C ILE A 31 15.44 6.64 -4.97
N GLU A 32 14.59 6.15 -4.07
CA GLU A 32 14.31 4.71 -3.94
C GLU A 32 13.59 4.18 -5.18
N PHE A 33 12.61 4.92 -5.68
CA PHE A 33 11.89 4.55 -6.90
C PHE A 33 12.81 4.51 -8.13
N ASP A 34 13.63 5.56 -8.33
CA ASP A 34 14.65 5.60 -9.38
C ASP A 34 15.59 4.38 -9.29
N SER A 35 16.02 4.03 -8.07
CA SER A 35 16.89 2.88 -7.83
C SER A 35 16.22 1.54 -8.17
N ILE A 36 14.93 1.38 -7.85
CA ILE A 36 14.16 0.19 -8.21
C ILE A 36 14.03 0.07 -9.73
N LEU A 37 13.70 1.17 -10.44
CA LEU A 37 13.57 1.15 -11.90
C LEU A 37 14.89 0.74 -12.58
N LYS A 38 16.02 1.25 -12.11
CA LYS A 38 17.34 0.85 -12.59
C LYS A 38 17.67 -0.61 -12.29
N TYR A 39 17.32 -1.08 -11.10
CA TYR A 39 17.56 -2.46 -10.69
C TYR A 39 16.83 -3.48 -11.55
N VAL A 40 15.59 -3.18 -11.96
CA VAL A 40 14.79 -4.06 -12.82
C VAL A 40 15.16 -3.96 -14.29
N ASP A 41 15.97 -3.01 -14.69
CA ASP A 41 16.32 -2.62 -16.03
C ASP A 41 15.18 -1.87 -16.76
N ILE A 42 15.34 -0.57 -16.87
CA ILE A 42 14.38 0.38 -17.46
C ILE A 42 13.96 -0.05 -18.89
N ASN A 43 14.89 -0.63 -19.67
CA ASN A 43 14.62 -1.06 -21.05
C ASN A 43 13.61 -2.22 -21.15
N ARG A 44 13.30 -2.88 -20.05
CA ARG A 44 12.31 -3.95 -19.97
C ARG A 44 10.90 -3.43 -19.71
N ILE A 45 10.77 -2.16 -19.34
CA ILE A 45 9.50 -1.56 -18.95
C ILE A 45 8.78 -1.07 -20.19
N LEU A 46 7.67 -1.72 -20.50
CA LEU A 46 6.81 -1.40 -21.64
C LEU A 46 5.84 -0.27 -21.28
N SER A 47 5.52 0.58 -22.24
CA SER A 47 4.38 1.48 -22.10
C SER A 47 3.07 0.71 -21.93
N PRO A 48 2.02 1.29 -21.32
CA PRO A 48 0.70 0.67 -21.24
C PRO A 48 0.15 0.22 -22.60
N GLN A 49 0.36 1.02 -23.64
CA GLN A 49 -0.10 0.71 -25.00
C GLN A 49 0.61 -0.51 -25.57
N GLU A 50 1.94 -0.57 -25.44
CA GLU A 50 2.72 -1.70 -25.91
C GLU A 50 2.42 -2.98 -25.13
N TRP A 51 2.24 -2.85 -23.79
CA TRP A 51 1.84 -3.97 -22.95
C TRP A 51 0.51 -4.56 -23.41
N ILE A 52 -0.53 -3.73 -23.56
CA ILE A 52 -1.85 -4.17 -24.03
C ILE A 52 -1.76 -4.81 -25.41
N TYR A 53 -1.00 -4.20 -26.32
CA TYR A 53 -0.79 -4.75 -27.66
C TYR A 53 -0.17 -6.15 -27.60
N ARG A 54 0.90 -6.33 -26.81
CA ARG A 54 1.56 -7.62 -26.65
C ARG A 54 0.66 -8.66 -26.00
N VAL A 55 -0.09 -8.29 -24.96
CA VAL A 55 -1.09 -9.19 -24.33
C VAL A 55 -2.10 -9.69 -25.37
N LYS A 56 -2.74 -8.77 -26.09
CA LYS A 56 -3.79 -9.11 -27.07
C LYS A 56 -3.28 -9.99 -28.23
N ASN A 57 -2.01 -9.92 -28.55
CA ASN A 57 -1.42 -10.67 -29.66
C ASN A 57 -0.55 -11.85 -29.21
N ASN A 58 -0.57 -12.24 -27.93
CA ASN A 58 0.29 -13.28 -27.35
C ASN A 58 1.79 -13.07 -27.65
N ARG A 59 2.26 -11.81 -27.55
CA ARG A 59 3.64 -11.39 -27.86
C ARG A 59 4.44 -10.95 -26.63
N LEU A 60 3.91 -11.10 -25.41
CA LEU A 60 4.68 -10.86 -24.22
C LEU A 60 5.88 -11.81 -24.15
N LYS A 61 7.02 -11.27 -23.77
CA LYS A 61 8.28 -12.02 -23.64
C LYS A 61 8.68 -12.13 -22.20
N THR A 62 9.42 -13.18 -21.88
CA THR A 62 10.14 -13.29 -20.62
C THR A 62 10.90 -11.99 -20.34
N GLY A 63 10.65 -11.44 -19.18
CA GLY A 63 11.29 -10.19 -18.76
C GLY A 63 10.57 -8.90 -19.14
N ASP A 64 9.50 -8.94 -19.93
CA ASP A 64 8.67 -7.75 -20.14
C ASP A 64 8.04 -7.32 -18.81
N LEU A 65 8.12 -6.03 -18.52
CA LEU A 65 7.58 -5.39 -17.31
C LEU A 65 6.63 -4.26 -17.71
N CYS A 66 5.69 -3.94 -16.83
CA CYS A 66 4.96 -2.67 -16.86
C CYS A 66 4.88 -2.09 -15.46
N ILE A 67 4.63 -0.79 -15.35
CA ILE A 67 4.43 -0.11 -14.08
C ILE A 67 2.93 0.11 -13.87
N THR A 68 2.46 -0.12 -12.65
CA THR A 68 1.09 0.17 -12.23
C THR A 68 1.08 0.99 -10.95
N PHE A 69 0.20 1.96 -10.89
CA PHE A 69 -0.11 2.73 -9.69
C PHE A 69 -1.58 2.51 -9.33
N ASP A 70 -1.83 2.16 -8.08
CA ASP A 70 -3.18 1.98 -7.56
C ASP A 70 -3.61 3.20 -6.75
N ASP A 71 -4.92 3.40 -6.61
CA ASP A 71 -5.61 4.39 -5.80
C ASP A 71 -5.56 5.85 -6.30
N GLY A 72 -4.68 6.22 -7.22
CA GLY A 72 -4.57 7.59 -7.75
C GLY A 72 -4.12 8.62 -6.70
N LEU A 73 -3.18 8.25 -5.83
CA LEU A 73 -2.74 9.07 -4.71
C LEU A 73 -1.88 10.26 -5.16
N LYS A 74 -2.02 11.39 -4.47
CA LYS A 74 -1.28 12.62 -4.78
C LYS A 74 0.24 12.42 -4.82
N GLY A 75 0.82 11.61 -3.92
CA GLY A 75 2.26 11.31 -3.91
C GLY A 75 2.76 10.62 -5.17
N GLN A 76 1.92 9.86 -5.87
CA GLN A 76 2.26 9.27 -7.17
C GLN A 76 2.47 10.36 -8.22
N TYR A 77 1.62 11.38 -8.22
CA TYR A 77 1.74 12.51 -9.13
C TYR A 77 2.94 13.41 -8.75
N ASP A 78 3.07 13.76 -7.48
CA ASP A 78 4.08 14.71 -7.02
C ASP A 78 5.51 14.13 -7.09
N VAL A 79 5.68 12.84 -6.84
CA VAL A 79 6.99 12.18 -6.68
C VAL A 79 7.28 11.21 -7.82
N ALA A 80 6.41 10.22 -8.03
CA ALA A 80 6.70 9.15 -8.98
C ALA A 80 6.67 9.64 -10.43
N LEU A 81 5.76 10.54 -10.81
CA LEU A 81 5.65 11.05 -12.17
C LEU A 81 6.95 11.74 -12.62
N GLN A 82 7.61 12.49 -11.74
CA GLN A 82 8.89 13.15 -12.06
C GLN A 82 9.99 12.14 -12.42
N VAL A 83 10.01 10.98 -11.75
CA VAL A 83 10.95 9.91 -12.06
C VAL A 83 10.60 9.22 -13.37
N LEU A 84 9.30 9.02 -13.66
CA LEU A 84 8.86 8.46 -14.93
C LEU A 84 9.22 9.37 -16.11
N ASP A 85 8.98 10.68 -15.96
CA ASP A 85 9.29 11.68 -17.00
C ASP A 85 10.79 11.74 -17.33
N LYS A 86 11.64 11.58 -16.34
CA LYS A 86 13.11 11.52 -16.51
C LYS A 86 13.54 10.42 -17.51
N TYR A 87 12.78 9.33 -17.60
CA TYR A 87 13.09 8.17 -18.44
C TYR A 87 12.12 7.99 -19.61
N ASP A 88 11.21 8.95 -19.84
CA ASP A 88 10.10 8.82 -20.80
C ASP A 88 9.27 7.54 -20.58
N LEU A 89 9.13 7.13 -19.33
CA LEU A 89 8.33 5.97 -18.95
C LEU A 89 6.86 6.35 -18.75
N LYS A 90 5.98 5.39 -19.02
CA LYS A 90 4.53 5.51 -18.79
C LYS A 90 4.05 4.35 -17.95
N ALA A 91 3.03 4.62 -17.12
CA ALA A 91 2.44 3.64 -16.22
C ALA A 91 0.93 3.51 -16.44
N PHE A 92 0.36 2.40 -15.99
CA PHE A 92 -1.08 2.30 -15.75
C PHE A 92 -1.40 3.02 -14.44
N TRP A 93 -2.48 3.80 -14.46
CA TRP A 93 -3.00 4.51 -13.29
C TRP A 93 -4.40 3.99 -12.99
N PHE A 94 -4.54 3.22 -11.93
CA PHE A 94 -5.82 2.73 -11.46
C PHE A 94 -6.37 3.67 -10.40
N ILE A 95 -7.46 4.35 -10.74
CA ILE A 95 -8.04 5.39 -9.89
C ILE A 95 -9.27 4.81 -9.18
N PHE A 96 -9.37 5.06 -7.89
CA PHE A 96 -10.53 4.71 -7.10
C PHE A 96 -11.77 5.47 -7.58
N SER A 97 -12.65 4.79 -8.27
CA SER A 97 -13.74 5.44 -9.04
C SER A 97 -14.80 6.11 -8.18
N SER A 98 -14.94 5.75 -6.89
CA SER A 98 -15.94 6.35 -6.02
C SER A 98 -15.72 7.86 -5.78
N VAL A 99 -14.49 8.35 -5.92
CA VAL A 99 -14.18 9.79 -5.79
C VAL A 99 -14.94 10.64 -6.82
N PHE A 100 -15.24 10.10 -7.99
CA PHE A 100 -16.03 10.79 -9.00
C PHE A 100 -17.52 10.92 -8.63
N ASN A 101 -18.00 10.11 -7.70
CA ASN A 101 -19.36 10.15 -7.15
C ASN A 101 -19.40 10.81 -5.76
N ARG A 102 -18.42 11.66 -5.44
CA ARG A 102 -18.27 12.29 -4.12
C ARG A 102 -18.09 11.30 -2.97
N GLY A 103 -17.71 10.07 -3.27
CA GLY A 103 -17.29 9.10 -2.26
C GLY A 103 -15.98 9.53 -1.62
N VAL A 104 -15.87 9.26 -0.33
CA VAL A 104 -14.66 9.52 0.46
C VAL A 104 -13.99 8.19 0.73
N ASP A 105 -12.68 8.11 0.44
CA ASP A 105 -11.90 6.95 0.86
C ASP A 105 -11.53 7.09 2.35
N LYS A 106 -12.37 6.53 3.20
CA LYS A 106 -12.14 6.53 4.65
C LYS A 106 -10.83 5.82 5.03
N ASN A 107 -10.46 4.75 4.30
CA ASN A 107 -9.22 4.03 4.59
C ASN A 107 -8.00 4.91 4.36
N GLU A 108 -8.02 5.73 3.30
CA GLU A 108 -6.94 6.68 3.05
C GLU A 108 -6.89 7.79 4.11
N ILE A 109 -8.05 8.31 4.51
CA ILE A 109 -8.12 9.30 5.60
C ILE A 109 -7.54 8.73 6.89
N TYR A 110 -7.94 7.52 7.28
CA TYR A 110 -7.43 6.88 8.48
C TYR A 110 -5.92 6.61 8.39
N ASN A 111 -5.44 6.19 7.23
CA ASN A 111 -4.02 5.98 7.04
C ASN A 111 -3.21 7.29 7.16
N ILE A 112 -3.69 8.38 6.56
CA ILE A 112 -3.08 9.71 6.70
C ILE A 112 -3.09 10.15 8.17
N PHE A 113 -4.20 9.96 8.87
CA PHE A 113 -4.31 10.25 10.30
C PHE A 113 -3.27 9.48 11.11
N ILE A 114 -3.23 8.15 10.98
CA ILE A 114 -2.30 7.28 11.69
C ILE A 114 -0.86 7.75 11.48
N THR A 115 -0.46 7.95 10.24
CA THR A 115 0.93 8.27 9.90
C THR A 115 1.34 9.71 10.18
N SER A 116 0.38 10.64 10.24
CA SER A 116 0.65 12.05 10.54
C SER A 116 0.62 12.34 12.04
N PHE A 117 -0.23 11.66 12.77
CA PHE A 117 -0.50 11.97 14.17
C PHE A 117 0.36 11.13 15.12
N TYR A 118 0.52 9.83 14.85
CA TYR A 118 1.26 8.95 15.73
C TYR A 118 2.74 8.83 15.33
N PRO A 119 3.67 8.83 16.31
CA PRO A 119 5.10 8.63 16.08
C PRO A 119 5.42 7.24 15.51
N SER A 120 4.63 6.22 15.91
CA SER A 120 4.77 4.84 15.45
C SER A 120 3.41 4.16 15.32
N PHE A 121 3.38 3.08 14.53
CA PHE A 121 2.18 2.24 14.42
C PHE A 121 1.85 1.53 15.72
N ASP A 122 2.84 1.17 16.54
CA ASP A 122 2.62 0.52 17.84
C ASP A 122 1.90 1.46 18.81
N GLU A 123 2.24 2.76 18.80
CA GLU A 123 1.56 3.75 19.64
C GLU A 123 0.11 3.97 19.19
N PHE A 124 -0.13 4.06 17.87
CA PHE A 124 -1.50 4.07 17.36
C PHE A 124 -2.25 2.82 17.78
N PHE A 125 -1.67 1.63 17.60
CA PHE A 125 -2.32 0.37 17.93
C PHE A 125 -2.66 0.26 19.40
N HIS A 126 -1.78 0.72 20.28
CA HIS A 126 -2.07 0.79 21.73
C HIS A 126 -3.33 1.62 22.02
N ASN A 127 -3.42 2.83 21.46
CA ASN A 127 -4.59 3.69 21.62
C ASN A 127 -5.85 3.08 21.00
N PHE A 128 -5.70 2.44 19.84
CA PHE A 128 -6.80 1.75 19.16
C PHE A 128 -7.37 0.61 20.01
N ILE A 129 -6.54 -0.23 20.63
CA ILE A 129 -6.97 -1.31 21.53
C ILE A 129 -7.73 -0.77 22.74
N VAL A 130 -7.17 0.25 23.38
CA VAL A 130 -7.83 0.89 24.53
C VAL A 130 -9.22 1.42 24.15
N LYS A 131 -9.32 2.05 22.98
CA LYS A 131 -10.56 2.68 22.54
C LYS A 131 -11.60 1.67 22.04
N SER A 132 -11.16 0.63 21.35
CA SER A 132 -12.03 -0.42 20.81
C SER A 132 -12.56 -1.39 21.87
N SER A 133 -12.00 -1.36 23.09
CA SER A 133 -12.35 -2.29 24.18
C SER A 133 -12.23 -3.77 23.78
N ILE A 134 -11.39 -4.08 22.79
CA ILE A 134 -11.14 -5.45 22.34
C ILE A 134 -10.39 -6.21 23.45
N PRO A 135 -10.89 -7.37 23.89
CA PRO A 135 -10.23 -8.15 24.94
C PRO A 135 -8.94 -8.79 24.40
N HIS A 136 -7.90 -8.82 25.22
CA HIS A 136 -6.60 -9.41 24.84
C HIS A 136 -6.69 -10.90 24.50
N GLU A 137 -7.64 -11.60 25.08
CA GLU A 137 -7.92 -13.04 24.85
C GLU A 137 -8.30 -13.34 23.39
N LEU A 138 -8.69 -12.32 22.63
CA LEU A 138 -8.93 -12.45 21.19
C LEU A 138 -7.71 -13.04 20.47
N PHE A 139 -6.51 -12.71 20.91
CA PHE A 139 -5.27 -13.15 20.28
C PHE A 139 -4.82 -14.56 20.71
N ASP A 140 -5.48 -15.15 21.69
CA ASP A 140 -5.21 -16.52 22.16
C ASP A 140 -6.00 -17.55 21.37
N ASN A 141 -7.00 -17.15 20.58
CA ASN A 141 -7.83 -18.08 19.82
C ASN A 141 -7.12 -18.69 18.62
N SER A 142 -7.61 -19.86 18.20
CA SER A 142 -7.00 -20.66 17.12
C SER A 142 -7.02 -19.96 15.75
N ASP A 143 -8.00 -19.11 15.49
CA ASP A 143 -8.16 -18.44 14.20
C ASP A 143 -7.19 -17.27 14.06
N TYR A 144 -6.97 -16.52 15.15
CA TYR A 144 -5.88 -15.53 15.18
C TYR A 144 -4.52 -16.21 14.99
N GLN A 145 -4.26 -17.33 15.67
CA GLN A 145 -2.97 -18.04 15.56
C GLN A 145 -2.71 -18.56 14.13
N LYS A 146 -3.74 -19.02 13.43
CA LYS A 146 -3.63 -19.41 12.00
C LYS A 146 -3.37 -18.19 11.13
N PHE A 147 -4.12 -17.12 11.33
CA PHE A 147 -3.95 -15.86 10.62
C PHE A 147 -2.54 -15.30 10.81
N TYR A 148 -2.07 -15.24 12.05
CA TYR A 148 -0.73 -14.74 12.41
C TYR A 148 0.38 -15.50 11.66
N LYS A 149 0.34 -16.84 11.71
CA LYS A 149 1.32 -17.68 11.00
C LYS A 149 1.32 -17.45 9.48
N LEU A 150 0.14 -17.26 8.90
CA LEU A 150 -0.01 -16.95 7.48
C LEU A 150 0.59 -15.58 7.16
N MET A 151 0.27 -14.56 7.96
CA MET A 151 0.71 -13.18 7.73
C MET A 151 2.21 -13.01 7.84
N ILE A 152 2.86 -13.58 8.87
CA ILE A 152 4.34 -13.56 8.99
C ILE A 152 5.02 -14.22 7.79
N ARG A 153 4.45 -15.32 7.29
CA ARG A 153 5.01 -16.00 6.13
C ARG A 153 4.88 -15.20 4.84
N MET A 154 3.72 -14.56 4.63
CA MET A 154 3.43 -13.80 3.40
C MET A 154 4.02 -12.39 3.42
N PHE A 155 4.06 -11.78 4.59
CA PHE A 155 4.45 -10.38 4.80
C PHE A 155 5.43 -10.27 5.98
N PRO A 156 6.68 -10.75 5.82
CA PRO A 156 7.66 -10.84 6.91
C PRO A 156 8.10 -9.48 7.47
N PHE A 157 7.66 -8.39 6.86
CA PHE A 157 7.91 -7.00 7.26
C PHE A 157 6.80 -6.42 8.15
N TYR A 158 5.68 -7.13 8.39
CA TYR A 158 4.67 -6.67 9.32
C TYR A 158 5.10 -6.89 10.77
N SER A 159 4.88 -5.88 11.61
CA SER A 159 5.03 -6.00 13.06
C SER A 159 3.87 -6.80 13.68
N ASP A 160 4.03 -7.19 14.93
CA ASP A 160 2.95 -7.81 15.70
C ASP A 160 1.69 -6.94 15.75
N SER A 161 1.87 -5.64 15.94
CA SER A 161 0.78 -4.67 15.97
C SER A 161 0.07 -4.55 14.63
N ASP A 162 0.80 -4.56 13.51
CA ASP A 162 0.22 -4.61 12.16
C ASP A 162 -0.68 -5.82 11.98
N ILE A 163 -0.21 -7.01 12.39
CA ILE A 163 -0.95 -8.25 12.22
C ILE A 163 -2.20 -8.27 13.12
N LYS A 164 -2.07 -7.87 14.38
CA LYS A 164 -3.18 -7.77 15.32
C LYS A 164 -4.24 -6.80 14.84
N PHE A 165 -3.83 -5.60 14.43
CA PHE A 165 -4.75 -4.58 13.90
C PHE A 165 -5.52 -5.09 12.67
N ARG A 166 -4.84 -5.74 11.73
CA ARG A 166 -5.48 -6.31 10.54
C ARG A 166 -6.46 -7.41 10.88
N PHE A 167 -6.15 -8.24 11.88
CA PHE A 167 -7.08 -9.26 12.35
C PHE A 167 -8.33 -8.63 12.97
N ILE A 168 -8.18 -7.64 13.83
CA ILE A 168 -9.31 -6.94 14.44
C ILE A 168 -10.18 -6.30 13.37
N ARG A 169 -9.59 -5.52 12.49
CA ARG A 169 -10.31 -4.78 11.45
C ARG A 169 -11.08 -5.72 10.49
N ASN A 170 -10.52 -6.88 10.16
CA ASN A 170 -11.08 -7.75 9.14
C ASN A 170 -12.00 -8.83 9.68
N TYR A 171 -11.89 -9.18 10.96
CA TYR A 171 -12.57 -10.37 11.51
C TYR A 171 -13.22 -10.17 12.89
N ALA A 172 -12.90 -9.12 13.62
CA ALA A 172 -13.37 -8.95 15.00
C ALA A 172 -14.33 -7.77 15.18
N LEU A 173 -14.27 -6.78 14.29
CA LEU A 173 -15.18 -5.63 14.30
C LEU A 173 -16.01 -5.58 13.03
N GLU A 174 -17.27 -5.19 13.16
CA GLU A 174 -18.05 -4.75 12.03
C GLU A 174 -17.51 -3.40 11.51
N LEU A 175 -17.74 -3.12 10.21
CA LEU A 175 -17.22 -1.90 9.58
C LEU A 175 -17.63 -0.64 10.34
N VAL A 176 -18.87 -0.56 10.80
CA VAL A 176 -19.39 0.60 11.53
C VAL A 176 -18.70 0.79 12.88
N GLU A 177 -18.38 -0.31 13.58
CA GLU A 177 -17.65 -0.27 14.84
C GLU A 177 -16.21 0.18 14.64
N TYR A 178 -15.53 -0.38 13.62
CA TYR A 178 -14.19 0.04 13.25
C TYR A 178 -14.13 1.54 12.91
N GLU A 179 -15.03 2.01 12.05
CA GLU A 179 -15.11 3.42 11.68
C GLU A 179 -15.39 4.30 12.89
N GLY A 180 -16.28 3.89 13.79
CA GLY A 180 -16.57 4.59 15.04
C GLY A 180 -15.33 4.78 15.90
N VAL A 181 -14.54 3.72 16.11
CA VAL A 181 -13.28 3.79 16.87
C VAL A 181 -12.28 4.74 16.22
N MET A 182 -12.14 4.67 14.89
CA MET A 182 -11.23 5.54 14.15
C MET A 182 -11.65 7.01 14.23
N GLU A 183 -12.94 7.31 14.08
CA GLU A 183 -13.49 8.66 14.18
C GLU A 183 -13.32 9.23 15.62
N GLU A 184 -13.52 8.42 16.65
CA GLU A 184 -13.27 8.83 18.03
C GLU A 184 -11.79 9.13 18.30
N LEU A 185 -10.88 8.32 17.76
CA LEU A 185 -9.44 8.60 17.84
C LEU A 185 -9.08 9.91 17.14
N MET A 186 -9.62 10.16 15.96
CA MET A 186 -9.41 11.41 15.22
C MET A 186 -9.93 12.64 15.95
N HIS A 187 -11.07 12.54 16.66
CA HIS A 187 -11.63 13.64 17.44
C HIS A 187 -10.87 13.90 18.74
N SER A 188 -10.16 12.90 19.27
CA SER A 188 -9.41 12.99 20.53
C SER A 188 -7.96 13.47 20.30
N ALA A 189 -7.54 13.57 19.07
CA ALA A 189 -6.20 13.96 18.64
C ALA A 189 -6.07 15.46 18.45
#